data_c0c24f6c7fa36d10dca24d65629fd875
#
_entry.id   c0c24f6c7fa36d10dca24d65629fd875
#
_cell.length_a   1.000
_cell.length_b   1.000
_cell.length_c   1.000
_cell.angle_alpha   90.00
_cell.angle_beta   90.00
_cell.angle_gamma   90.00
#
_symmetry.space_group_name_H-M   'P 1'
#
loop_
_entity.id
_entity.type
_entity.pdbx_description
1 polymer ?
#
loop_
_entity_poly.entity_id
_entity_poly.type
_entity_poly.pdbx_seq_one_letter_code
_entity_poly.pdbx_strand_id
1 'polypeptide(L)'
;MTRREAVALVGLSGVALLSRRAVAQGTSRVPACVVRPQQTEGPFFTDDKLNRSDIRSNPGHSDARPGVILELAFAVSRLNGGACAPLAGAQVDVWHGDALGAYSDGAQKFLRGYQVTDDTGAARFVTIYPGAYGGRAVHIHFKIRTAQRQEFTSQIYFDEAVTDRVYALEPYPRNGQRRLRNDGDGLFRSGGRQLLVTPQPSGGGYATTFELALTT
;
A
#
# COMPACT_ATOMS: atom_id res chain seq x y z
N MET A 1 -65.36 49.57 40.47
CA MET A 1 -64.00 49.15 40.58
C MET A 1 -63.85 47.89 39.73
N THR A 2 -63.38 48.01 38.54
CA THR A 2 -63.31 46.97 37.50
C THR A 2 -61.89 46.73 37.14
N ARG A 3 -61.43 45.48 37.36
CA ARG A 3 -60.12 45.00 36.91
C ARG A 3 -60.26 44.36 35.53
N ARG A 4 -59.51 44.90 34.60
CA ARG A 4 -59.39 44.38 33.24
C ARG A 4 -58.27 43.30 33.22
N GLU A 5 -58.62 42.09 32.80
CA GLU A 5 -57.68 41.00 32.55
C GLU A 5 -57.12 41.19 31.13
N ALA A 6 -55.77 41.21 31.02
CA ALA A 6 -55.05 41.18 29.79
C ALA A 6 -54.62 39.74 29.48
N VAL A 7 -55.14 39.21 28.38
CA VAL A 7 -54.73 37.88 27.87
C VAL A 7 -53.51 38.11 26.99
N ALA A 8 -52.37 37.49 27.41
CA ALA A 8 -51.14 37.46 26.62
C ALA A 8 -51.14 36.22 25.73
N LEU A 9 -51.15 36.44 24.40
CA LEU A 9 -50.94 35.43 23.39
C LEU A 9 -49.42 35.15 23.28
N VAL A 10 -49.02 33.95 23.65
CA VAL A 10 -47.67 33.45 23.45
C VAL A 10 -47.59 32.82 22.03
N GLY A 11 -46.96 33.52 21.12
CA GLY A 11 -46.67 32.97 19.79
C GLY A 11 -45.48 31.99 19.85
N LEU A 12 -45.71 30.71 19.54
CA LEU A 12 -44.65 29.72 19.31
C LEU A 12 -44.05 29.96 17.91
N SER A 13 -42.89 30.58 17.86
CA SER A 13 -42.08 30.67 16.66
C SER A 13 -41.24 29.34 16.54
N GLY A 14 -41.69 28.44 15.67
CA GLY A 14 -40.96 27.24 15.33
C GLY A 14 -39.69 27.58 14.51
N VAL A 15 -38.54 27.47 15.11
CA VAL A 15 -37.25 27.54 14.40
C VAL A 15 -37.00 26.19 13.75
N ALA A 16 -37.19 26.11 12.43
CA ALA A 16 -36.80 24.95 11.64
C ALA A 16 -35.28 24.92 11.51
N LEU A 17 -34.63 24.05 12.26
CA LEU A 17 -33.20 23.73 12.10
C LEU A 17 -33.00 22.95 10.80
N LEU A 18 -32.64 23.66 9.73
CA LEU A 18 -32.14 23.08 8.50
C LEU A 18 -30.73 22.52 8.74
N SER A 19 -30.67 21.21 9.05
CA SER A 19 -29.43 20.47 9.10
C SER A 19 -28.78 20.44 7.71
N ARG A 20 -27.88 21.36 7.44
CA ARG A 20 -26.99 21.29 6.28
C ARG A 20 -26.08 20.10 6.47
N ARG A 21 -26.38 18.98 5.80
CA ARG A 21 -25.40 17.92 5.60
C ARG A 21 -24.23 18.52 4.83
N ALA A 22 -23.14 18.75 5.53
CA ALA A 22 -21.86 19.03 4.90
C ALA A 22 -21.48 17.78 4.09
N VAL A 23 -21.64 17.85 2.77
CA VAL A 23 -21.03 16.92 1.86
C VAL A 23 -19.53 17.18 1.99
N ALA A 24 -18.82 16.25 2.63
CA ALA A 24 -17.36 16.27 2.64
C ALA A 24 -16.91 16.18 1.17
N GLN A 25 -16.52 17.30 0.60
CA GLN A 25 -15.80 17.33 -0.67
C GLN A 25 -14.46 16.64 -0.39
N GLY A 26 -14.37 15.37 -0.80
CA GLY A 26 -13.10 14.69 -0.86
C GLY A 26 -12.18 15.53 -1.75
N THR A 27 -11.20 16.19 -1.15
CA THR A 27 -10.13 16.83 -1.88
C THR A 27 -9.42 15.71 -2.64
N SER A 28 -9.68 15.60 -3.94
CA SER A 28 -8.92 14.72 -4.82
C SER A 28 -7.46 15.20 -4.74
N ARG A 29 -6.65 14.46 -4.00
CA ARG A 29 -5.22 14.74 -3.91
C ARG A 29 -4.67 14.61 -5.32
N VAL A 30 -4.12 15.68 -5.86
CA VAL A 30 -3.37 15.62 -7.13
C VAL A 30 -2.24 14.63 -6.91
N PRO A 31 -2.13 13.56 -7.73
CA PRO A 31 -1.10 12.54 -7.54
C PRO A 31 0.29 13.18 -7.60
N ALA A 32 1.16 12.84 -6.68
CA ALA A 32 2.56 13.24 -6.76
C ALA A 32 3.21 12.55 -7.95
N CYS A 33 3.76 13.32 -8.91
CA CYS A 33 4.48 12.78 -10.06
C CYS A 33 5.90 12.37 -9.65
N VAL A 34 6.03 11.27 -8.94
CA VAL A 34 7.32 10.76 -8.50
C VAL A 34 7.81 9.68 -9.46
N VAL A 35 8.73 10.02 -10.34
CA VAL A 35 9.40 9.01 -11.17
C VAL A 35 10.37 8.21 -10.31
N ARG A 36 10.28 6.88 -10.39
CA ARG A 36 11.08 5.95 -9.60
C ARG A 36 12.03 5.16 -10.51
N PRO A 37 13.19 4.69 -10.01
CA PRO A 37 14.07 3.83 -10.79
C PRO A 37 13.49 2.41 -10.91
N GLN A 38 13.73 1.78 -12.06
CA GLN A 38 13.52 0.35 -12.21
C GLN A 38 14.64 -0.42 -11.52
N GLN A 39 14.29 -1.61 -11.02
CA GLN A 39 15.25 -2.58 -10.49
C GLN A 39 14.91 -3.99 -10.98
N THR A 40 15.81 -4.94 -10.73
CA THR A 40 15.64 -6.33 -11.16
C THR A 40 14.38 -6.97 -10.58
N GLU A 41 13.73 -7.79 -11.39
CA GLU A 41 12.59 -8.62 -11.01
C GLU A 41 12.97 -9.69 -10.00
N GLY A 42 14.22 -10.14 -10.02
CA GLY A 42 14.65 -11.28 -9.22
C GLY A 42 14.12 -12.62 -9.74
N PRO A 43 14.43 -13.72 -9.06
CA PRO A 43 14.16 -15.08 -9.56
C PRO A 43 12.76 -15.62 -9.23
N PHE A 44 11.93 -14.90 -8.46
CA PHE A 44 10.69 -15.45 -7.89
C PHE A 44 9.40 -14.93 -8.53
N PHE A 45 9.49 -14.12 -9.57
CA PHE A 45 8.29 -13.70 -10.27
C PHE A 45 7.66 -14.87 -11.02
N THR A 46 6.35 -15.05 -10.85
CA THR A 46 5.51 -15.94 -11.65
C THR A 46 4.20 -15.23 -11.97
N ASP A 47 3.76 -15.31 -13.22
CA ASP A 47 2.50 -14.70 -13.65
C ASP A 47 1.34 -15.67 -13.41
N ASP A 48 0.96 -15.83 -12.15
CA ASP A 48 -0.04 -16.79 -11.70
C ASP A 48 -1.50 -16.29 -11.91
N LYS A 49 -1.70 -15.11 -12.45
CA LYS A 49 -3.01 -14.48 -12.71
C LYS A 49 -3.91 -14.39 -11.46
N LEU A 50 -3.32 -14.14 -10.29
CA LEU A 50 -4.03 -14.08 -9.01
C LEU A 50 -4.53 -12.66 -8.73
N ASN A 51 -5.75 -12.33 -9.18
CA ASN A 51 -6.38 -11.04 -8.84
C ASN A 51 -6.97 -11.11 -7.43
N ARG A 52 -6.24 -10.61 -6.44
CA ARG A 52 -6.64 -10.57 -5.04
C ARG A 52 -5.94 -9.46 -4.29
N SER A 53 -6.64 -8.82 -3.36
CA SER A 53 -6.08 -7.77 -2.49
C SER A 53 -5.43 -8.37 -1.23
N ASP A 54 -6.04 -9.37 -0.60
CA ASP A 54 -5.40 -10.11 0.50
C ASP A 54 -4.52 -11.22 -0.07
N ILE A 55 -3.20 -11.04 0.06
CA ILE A 55 -2.22 -11.98 -0.47
C ILE A 55 -1.56 -12.85 0.60
N ARG A 56 -2.02 -12.78 1.86
CA ARG A 56 -1.36 -13.43 3.00
C ARG A 56 -1.44 -14.96 2.99
N SER A 57 -2.46 -15.55 2.38
CA SER A 57 -2.67 -17.00 2.36
C SER A 57 -2.49 -17.58 0.95
N ASN A 58 -2.54 -18.90 0.83
CA ASN A 58 -2.75 -19.56 -0.46
C ASN A 58 -4.18 -19.30 -0.98
N PRO A 59 -4.41 -19.24 -2.30
CA PRO A 59 -5.75 -19.11 -2.85
C PRO A 59 -6.69 -20.22 -2.36
N GLY A 60 -7.86 -19.82 -1.86
CA GLY A 60 -8.85 -20.77 -1.32
C GLY A 60 -8.56 -21.26 0.10
N HIS A 61 -7.53 -20.77 0.75
CA HIS A 61 -7.19 -21.09 2.14
C HIS A 61 -7.34 -19.87 3.05
N SER A 62 -7.72 -20.09 4.31
CA SER A 62 -7.89 -19.05 5.33
C SER A 62 -6.64 -18.84 6.21
N ASP A 63 -5.70 -19.77 6.17
CA ASP A 63 -4.48 -19.77 6.97
C ASP A 63 -3.45 -18.75 6.41
N ALA A 64 -3.52 -17.54 6.93
CA ALA A 64 -2.56 -16.50 6.60
C ALA A 64 -1.16 -16.82 7.10
N ARG A 65 -0.13 -16.46 6.32
CA ARG A 65 1.26 -16.53 6.78
C ARG A 65 1.44 -15.64 8.00
N PRO A 66 2.07 -16.17 9.08
CA PRO A 66 2.35 -15.38 10.28
C PRO A 66 3.25 -14.19 9.98
N GLY A 67 2.97 -13.05 10.60
CA GLY A 67 3.77 -11.83 10.47
C GLY A 67 3.00 -10.58 10.85
N VAL A 68 3.69 -9.46 10.95
CA VAL A 68 3.09 -8.15 11.22
C VAL A 68 2.33 -7.69 9.98
N ILE A 69 1.05 -7.35 10.13
CA ILE A 69 0.19 -6.93 9.03
C ILE A 69 0.76 -5.65 8.38
N LEU A 70 0.77 -5.62 7.06
CA LEU A 70 1.12 -4.46 6.24
C LEU A 70 0.01 -4.17 5.23
N GLU A 71 -0.65 -3.03 5.39
CA GLU A 71 -1.53 -2.47 4.38
C GLU A 71 -0.69 -1.68 3.39
N LEU A 72 -0.54 -2.20 2.18
CA LEU A 72 0.26 -1.61 1.12
C LEU A 72 -0.62 -1.06 0.02
N ALA A 73 -0.59 0.25 -0.18
CA ALA A 73 -1.25 0.92 -1.29
C ALA A 73 -0.22 1.40 -2.32
N PHE A 74 -0.58 1.31 -3.58
CA PHE A 74 0.09 1.99 -4.69
C PHE A 74 -0.76 3.17 -5.14
N ALA A 75 -0.11 4.29 -5.46
CA ALA A 75 -0.70 5.42 -6.16
C ALA A 75 0.07 5.60 -7.47
N VAL A 76 -0.49 5.07 -8.54
CA VAL A 76 0.14 5.04 -9.86
C VAL A 76 -0.37 6.20 -10.70
N SER A 77 0.55 6.98 -11.25
CA SER A 77 0.26 8.11 -12.11
C SER A 77 0.92 7.93 -13.48
N ARG A 78 0.41 8.64 -14.45
CA ARG A 78 1.05 8.83 -15.76
C ARG A 78 1.61 10.23 -15.84
N LEU A 79 2.85 10.37 -16.29
CA LEU A 79 3.51 11.63 -16.57
C LEU A 79 3.61 11.81 -18.08
N ASN A 80 2.89 12.80 -18.62
CA ASN A 80 2.93 13.15 -20.03
C ASN A 80 3.13 14.66 -20.20
N GLY A 81 4.20 15.07 -20.89
CA GLY A 81 4.49 16.48 -21.14
C GLY A 81 4.56 17.37 -19.89
N GLY A 82 4.94 16.82 -18.73
CA GLY A 82 4.97 17.51 -17.44
C GLY A 82 3.64 17.50 -16.68
N ALA A 83 2.54 17.03 -17.27
CA ALA A 83 1.26 16.86 -16.61
C ALA A 83 1.18 15.50 -15.91
N CYS A 84 0.71 15.50 -14.66
CA CYS A 84 0.49 14.33 -13.84
C CYS A 84 -0.99 13.99 -13.75
N ALA A 85 -1.34 12.74 -14.08
CA ALA A 85 -2.71 12.25 -13.94
C ALA A 85 -2.73 10.84 -13.37
N PRO A 86 -3.78 10.44 -12.63
CA PRO A 86 -3.96 9.07 -12.19
C PRO A 86 -3.90 8.10 -13.38
N LEU A 87 -3.29 6.94 -13.20
CA LEU A 87 -3.26 5.87 -14.20
C LEU A 87 -4.22 4.77 -13.78
N ALA A 88 -5.45 4.82 -14.30
CA ALA A 88 -6.43 3.77 -14.13
C ALA A 88 -6.15 2.57 -15.04
N GLY A 89 -6.57 1.37 -14.63
CA GLY A 89 -6.50 0.14 -15.43
C GLY A 89 -5.10 -0.46 -15.54
N ALA A 90 -4.11 0.03 -14.78
CA ALA A 90 -2.79 -0.60 -14.73
C ALA A 90 -2.81 -1.80 -13.76
N GLN A 91 -2.28 -2.94 -14.19
CA GLN A 91 -2.10 -4.08 -13.31
C GLN A 91 -0.84 -3.90 -12.47
N VAL A 92 -0.99 -4.00 -11.16
CA VAL A 92 0.11 -3.96 -10.18
C VAL A 92 0.27 -5.35 -9.58
N ASP A 93 1.34 -6.03 -9.90
CA ASP A 93 1.72 -7.31 -9.30
C ASP A 93 2.64 -7.07 -8.11
N VAL A 94 2.45 -7.85 -7.05
CA VAL A 94 3.27 -7.81 -5.82
C VAL A 94 3.69 -9.22 -5.46
N TRP A 95 4.96 -9.42 -5.05
CA TRP A 95 5.47 -10.67 -4.49
C TRP A 95 6.64 -10.42 -3.54
N HIS A 96 6.71 -11.22 -2.47
CA HIS A 96 7.80 -11.12 -1.48
C HIS A 96 7.92 -12.38 -0.62
N GLY A 97 9.00 -12.47 0.15
CA GLY A 97 9.20 -13.53 1.13
C GLY A 97 8.32 -13.37 2.37
N ASP A 98 7.99 -14.47 3.03
CA ASP A 98 7.31 -14.45 4.31
C ASP A 98 8.22 -13.91 5.45
N ALA A 99 7.74 -13.87 6.69
CA ALA A 99 8.51 -13.37 7.84
C ALA A 99 9.82 -14.12 8.07
N LEU A 100 9.94 -15.37 7.58
CA LEU A 100 11.15 -16.18 7.64
C LEU A 100 11.98 -16.11 6.35
N GLY A 101 11.62 -15.26 5.40
CA GLY A 101 12.31 -15.03 4.14
C GLY A 101 12.01 -16.07 3.06
N ALA A 102 11.03 -16.96 3.27
CA ALA A 102 10.65 -17.95 2.29
C ALA A 102 9.71 -17.36 1.24
N TYR A 103 10.03 -17.50 -0.04
CA TYR A 103 9.14 -17.19 -1.15
C TYR A 103 8.23 -18.38 -1.44
N SER A 104 7.00 -18.08 -1.85
CA SER A 104 6.12 -19.11 -2.40
C SER A 104 6.59 -19.52 -3.78
N ASP A 105 6.55 -20.82 -4.05
CA ASP A 105 6.92 -21.42 -5.34
C ASP A 105 5.99 -22.61 -5.68
N GLY A 106 6.04 -23.07 -6.91
CA GLY A 106 5.30 -24.24 -7.36
C GLY A 106 3.82 -24.20 -6.98
N ALA A 107 3.40 -25.11 -6.10
CA ALA A 107 2.02 -25.23 -5.64
C ALA A 107 1.61 -24.15 -4.62
N GLN A 108 2.56 -23.52 -3.95
CA GLN A 108 2.28 -22.47 -2.97
C GLN A 108 2.24 -21.09 -3.64
N LYS A 109 1.27 -20.28 -3.24
CA LYS A 109 0.99 -18.97 -3.88
C LYS A 109 0.72 -17.88 -2.83
N PHE A 110 1.20 -18.01 -1.61
CA PHE A 110 1.10 -16.99 -0.58
C PHE A 110 1.98 -15.79 -0.92
N LEU A 111 1.63 -14.62 -0.42
CA LEU A 111 2.36 -13.34 -0.53
C LEU A 111 2.69 -12.96 -1.97
N ARG A 112 1.79 -13.32 -2.89
CA ARG A 112 1.80 -12.86 -4.28
C ARG A 112 0.39 -12.67 -4.82
N GLY A 113 0.22 -11.74 -5.73
CA GLY A 113 -1.03 -11.43 -6.38
C GLY A 113 -0.96 -10.12 -7.13
N TYR A 114 -2.03 -9.79 -7.83
CA TYR A 114 -2.15 -8.48 -8.48
C TYR A 114 -3.49 -7.81 -8.15
N GLN A 115 -3.50 -6.50 -8.31
CA GLN A 115 -4.70 -5.66 -8.37
C GLN A 115 -4.62 -4.75 -9.59
N VAL A 116 -5.77 -4.29 -10.06
CA VAL A 116 -5.87 -3.30 -11.12
C VAL A 116 -6.14 -1.95 -10.49
N THR A 117 -5.43 -0.91 -10.90
CA THR A 117 -5.63 0.44 -10.39
C THR A 117 -7.03 0.96 -10.73
N ASP A 118 -7.68 1.58 -9.73
CA ASP A 118 -8.95 2.26 -9.88
C ASP A 118 -8.82 3.61 -10.62
N ASP A 119 -9.93 4.34 -10.77
CA ASP A 119 -9.97 5.65 -11.45
C ASP A 119 -9.08 6.71 -10.76
N THR A 120 -8.70 6.49 -9.51
CA THR A 120 -7.75 7.35 -8.78
C THR A 120 -6.29 6.92 -8.94
N GLY A 121 -6.03 5.85 -9.71
CA GLY A 121 -4.71 5.24 -9.86
C GLY A 121 -4.30 4.38 -8.66
N ALA A 122 -5.23 4.00 -7.79
CA ALA A 122 -4.92 3.27 -6.57
C ALA A 122 -5.08 1.74 -6.77
N ALA A 123 -4.10 0.98 -6.25
CA ALA A 123 -4.19 -0.46 -6.03
C ALA A 123 -3.82 -0.76 -4.57
N ARG A 124 -4.53 -1.69 -3.91
CA ARG A 124 -4.37 -1.94 -2.47
C ARG A 124 -4.19 -3.42 -2.18
N PHE A 125 -3.28 -3.69 -1.24
CA PHE A 125 -2.98 -5.04 -0.78
C PHE A 125 -2.99 -5.11 0.75
N VAL A 126 -3.46 -6.24 1.26
CA VAL A 126 -3.24 -6.67 2.63
C VAL A 126 -2.20 -7.79 2.59
N THR A 127 -1.08 -7.56 3.25
CA THR A 127 0.04 -8.49 3.29
C THR A 127 0.67 -8.54 4.69
N ILE A 128 1.87 -9.08 4.82
CA ILE A 128 2.70 -8.98 6.01
C ILE A 128 4.00 -8.25 5.69
N TYR A 129 4.63 -7.70 6.71
CA TYR A 129 5.97 -7.15 6.57
C TYR A 129 6.95 -8.25 6.14
N PRO A 130 7.79 -8.03 5.11
CA PRO A 130 8.65 -9.11 4.59
C PRO A 130 9.79 -9.46 5.54
N GLY A 131 10.21 -10.74 5.49
CA GLY A 131 11.39 -11.23 6.16
C GLY A 131 12.67 -11.02 5.36
N ALA A 132 13.81 -11.19 6.02
CA ALA A 132 15.11 -11.14 5.36
C ALA A 132 15.32 -12.38 4.47
N TYR A 133 15.89 -12.15 3.29
CA TYR A 133 16.17 -13.20 2.31
C TYR A 133 17.55 -12.98 1.66
N GLY A 134 18.33 -14.05 1.56
CA GLY A 134 19.48 -14.17 0.65
C GLY A 134 20.54 -13.06 0.74
N GLY A 135 20.77 -12.46 1.91
CA GLY A 135 21.74 -11.37 2.04
C GLY A 135 21.29 -10.06 1.36
N ARG A 136 19.99 -9.87 1.17
CA ARG A 136 19.37 -8.67 0.67
C ARG A 136 18.80 -7.81 1.82
N ALA A 137 18.69 -6.51 1.60
CA ALA A 137 17.84 -5.65 2.42
C ALA A 137 16.38 -6.11 2.34
N VAL A 138 15.60 -5.81 3.38
CA VAL A 138 14.16 -6.16 3.42
C VAL A 138 13.42 -5.42 2.32
N HIS A 139 12.69 -6.15 1.47
CA HIS A 139 12.06 -5.58 0.30
C HIS A 139 10.79 -6.33 -0.13
N ILE A 140 9.94 -5.64 -0.89
CA ILE A 140 8.82 -6.19 -1.63
C ILE A 140 9.06 -5.91 -3.12
N HIS A 141 8.95 -6.93 -3.96
CA HIS A 141 8.95 -6.77 -5.40
C HIS A 141 7.60 -6.32 -5.91
N PHE A 142 7.60 -5.52 -6.95
CA PHE A 142 6.39 -5.19 -7.69
C PHE A 142 6.66 -5.01 -9.19
N LYS A 143 5.61 -5.23 -9.99
CA LYS A 143 5.61 -4.97 -11.42
C LYS A 143 4.33 -4.26 -11.80
N ILE A 144 4.42 -3.23 -12.65
CA ILE A 144 3.25 -2.54 -13.19
C ILE A 144 3.19 -2.83 -14.68
N ARG A 145 2.03 -3.24 -15.16
CA ARG A 145 1.76 -3.55 -16.57
C ARG A 145 0.58 -2.70 -17.04
N THR A 146 0.77 -1.94 -18.11
CA THR A 146 -0.26 -1.10 -18.70
C THR A 146 -0.95 -1.77 -19.89
N ALA A 147 -2.14 -1.28 -20.27
CA ALA A 147 -2.84 -1.74 -21.47
C ALA A 147 -2.03 -1.53 -22.74
N GLN A 148 -1.11 -0.56 -22.76
CA GLN A 148 -0.18 -0.29 -23.87
C GLN A 148 1.05 -1.21 -23.85
N ARG A 149 1.07 -2.25 -23.02
CA ARG A 149 2.16 -3.20 -22.84
C ARG A 149 3.46 -2.59 -22.29
N GLN A 150 3.39 -1.42 -21.67
CA GLN A 150 4.51 -0.90 -20.90
C GLN A 150 4.63 -1.71 -19.60
N GLU A 151 5.85 -2.13 -19.29
CA GLU A 151 6.18 -2.80 -18.04
C GLU A 151 7.17 -1.97 -17.23
N PHE A 152 6.94 -1.90 -15.94
CA PHE A 152 7.82 -1.28 -14.98
C PHE A 152 8.02 -2.23 -13.81
N THR A 153 9.26 -2.65 -13.55
CA THR A 153 9.59 -3.56 -12.46
C THR A 153 10.54 -2.88 -11.48
N SER A 154 10.28 -3.02 -10.19
CA SER A 154 11.15 -2.48 -9.15
C SER A 154 10.91 -3.17 -7.80
N GLN A 155 11.47 -2.57 -6.73
CA GLN A 155 11.37 -3.07 -5.37
C GLN A 155 11.01 -1.91 -4.43
N ILE A 156 10.29 -2.20 -3.35
CA ILE A 156 10.04 -1.26 -2.25
C ILE A 156 10.96 -1.66 -1.10
N TYR A 157 11.68 -0.70 -0.53
CA TYR A 157 12.50 -0.87 0.67
C TYR A 157 11.85 -0.15 1.85
N PHE A 158 12.27 -0.50 3.04
CA PHE A 158 11.65 -0.02 4.28
C PHE A 158 12.64 0.75 5.15
N ASP A 159 12.12 1.75 5.86
CA ASP A 159 12.86 2.48 6.87
C ASP A 159 13.46 1.52 7.92
N GLU A 160 14.73 1.70 8.25
CA GLU A 160 15.47 0.80 9.14
C GLU A 160 14.92 0.80 10.57
N ALA A 161 14.46 1.97 11.08
CA ALA A 161 13.93 2.03 12.43
C ALA A 161 12.56 1.32 12.53
N VAL A 162 11.75 1.36 11.45
CA VAL A 162 10.52 0.57 11.38
C VAL A 162 10.86 -0.91 11.31
N THR A 163 11.80 -1.28 10.46
CA THR A 163 12.27 -2.67 10.31
C THR A 163 12.80 -3.24 11.62
N ASP A 164 13.60 -2.48 12.36
CA ASP A 164 14.15 -2.92 13.67
C ASP A 164 13.03 -3.20 14.68
N ARG A 165 11.97 -2.38 14.71
CA ARG A 165 10.80 -2.63 15.57
C ARG A 165 10.03 -3.90 15.18
N VAL A 166 9.80 -4.10 13.89
CA VAL A 166 9.10 -5.29 13.39
C VAL A 166 9.90 -6.55 13.68
N TYR A 167 11.22 -6.51 13.48
CA TYR A 167 12.10 -7.67 13.66
C TYR A 167 12.31 -8.06 15.14
N ALA A 168 11.85 -7.23 16.08
CA ALA A 168 11.76 -7.60 17.49
C ALA A 168 10.49 -8.43 17.82
N LEU A 169 9.55 -8.55 16.88
CA LEU A 169 8.27 -9.25 17.06
C LEU A 169 8.30 -10.65 16.42
N GLU A 170 7.58 -11.60 17.04
CA GLU A 170 7.41 -12.92 16.41
C GLU A 170 6.62 -12.82 15.09
N PRO A 171 6.97 -13.60 14.06
CA PRO A 171 7.99 -14.67 14.07
C PRO A 171 9.39 -14.26 13.56
N TYR A 172 9.66 -12.99 13.31
CA TYR A 172 10.89 -12.50 12.66
C TYR A 172 12.19 -12.90 13.36
N PRO A 173 12.29 -12.95 14.71
CA PRO A 173 13.51 -13.40 15.38
C PRO A 173 13.89 -14.86 15.06
N ARG A 174 12.93 -15.67 14.59
CA ARG A 174 13.17 -17.06 14.16
C ARG A 174 13.79 -17.17 12.77
N ASN A 175 13.84 -16.07 12.03
CA ASN A 175 14.51 -16.04 10.74
C ASN A 175 16.01 -16.20 10.96
N GLY A 176 16.55 -17.38 10.63
CA GLY A 176 17.99 -17.68 10.76
C GLY A 176 18.88 -16.92 9.78
N GLN A 177 18.31 -16.16 8.84
CA GLN A 177 19.05 -15.38 7.89
C GLN A 177 19.47 -14.03 8.50
N ARG A 178 20.74 -13.69 8.34
CA ARG A 178 21.23 -12.37 8.75
C ARG A 178 20.57 -11.29 7.91
N ARG A 179 19.83 -10.39 8.56
CA ARG A 179 19.26 -9.20 7.91
C ARG A 179 20.40 -8.28 7.43
N LEU A 180 20.43 -7.99 6.15
CA LEU A 180 21.28 -6.95 5.60
C LEU A 180 20.57 -5.60 5.72
N ARG A 181 21.27 -4.59 6.25
CA ARG A 181 20.73 -3.21 6.26
C ARG A 181 20.75 -2.62 4.85
N ASN A 182 19.88 -1.64 4.62
CA ASN A 182 19.72 -1.00 3.32
C ASN A 182 21.08 -0.57 2.72
N ASP A 183 21.89 0.14 3.45
CA ASP A 183 23.20 0.63 2.95
C ASP A 183 24.22 -0.50 2.64
N GLY A 184 23.97 -1.71 3.15
CA GLY A 184 24.76 -2.89 2.81
C GLY A 184 24.34 -3.55 1.48
N ASP A 185 23.12 -3.30 1.01
CA ASP A 185 22.57 -3.91 -0.21
C ASP A 185 23.00 -3.13 -1.47
N GLY A 186 23.63 -3.84 -2.41
CA GLY A 186 24.09 -3.25 -3.68
C GLY A 186 22.96 -2.67 -4.51
N LEU A 187 21.78 -3.33 -4.53
CA LEU A 187 20.62 -2.83 -5.27
C LEU A 187 20.00 -1.60 -4.59
N PHE A 188 19.98 -1.56 -3.26
CA PHE A 188 19.56 -0.36 -2.54
C PHE A 188 20.50 0.83 -2.83
N ARG A 189 21.82 0.63 -2.80
CA ARG A 189 22.77 1.69 -3.16
C ARG A 189 22.59 2.19 -4.59
N SER A 190 22.13 1.31 -5.49
CA SER A 190 21.83 1.65 -6.90
C SER A 190 20.37 2.13 -7.08
N GLY A 191 20.00 3.22 -6.37
CA GLY A 191 18.68 3.86 -6.54
C GLY A 191 17.63 3.52 -5.49
N GLY A 192 17.88 2.57 -4.58
CA GLY A 192 16.90 2.13 -3.58
C GLY A 192 16.43 3.21 -2.61
N ARG A 193 17.22 4.28 -2.40
CA ARG A 193 16.78 5.44 -1.60
C ARG A 193 15.52 6.11 -2.15
N GLN A 194 15.33 6.09 -3.47
CA GLN A 194 14.12 6.61 -4.12
C GLN A 194 12.94 5.64 -4.01
N LEU A 195 13.17 4.41 -3.57
CA LEU A 195 12.20 3.33 -3.43
C LEU A 195 11.87 3.03 -1.95
N LEU A 196 12.38 3.86 -1.04
CA LEU A 196 12.20 3.72 0.40
C LEU A 196 10.82 4.22 0.81
N VAL A 197 10.17 3.46 1.68
CA VAL A 197 8.94 3.88 2.40
C VAL A 197 9.17 3.87 3.90
N THR A 198 8.39 4.68 4.61
CA THR A 198 8.33 4.71 6.07
C THR A 198 6.92 4.36 6.52
N PRO A 199 6.58 3.06 6.66
CA PRO A 199 5.26 2.64 7.08
C PRO A 199 4.87 3.25 8.44
N GLN A 200 3.61 3.66 8.54
CA GLN A 200 3.05 4.21 9.78
C GLN A 200 2.23 3.15 10.51
N PRO A 201 2.18 3.17 11.84
CA PRO A 201 1.33 2.27 12.61
C PRO A 201 -0.15 2.39 12.19
N SER A 202 -0.82 1.26 11.97
CA SER A 202 -2.23 1.18 11.56
C SER A 202 -2.82 -0.16 11.99
N GLY A 203 -3.98 -0.16 12.66
CA GLY A 203 -4.79 -1.36 12.90
C GLY A 203 -4.08 -2.55 13.57
N GLY A 204 -3.09 -2.32 14.42
CA GLY A 204 -2.26 -3.38 15.02
C GLY A 204 -1.12 -3.88 14.12
N GLY A 205 -0.90 -3.24 12.98
CA GLY A 205 0.20 -3.44 12.06
C GLY A 205 0.74 -2.13 11.54
N TYR A 206 1.00 -2.07 10.25
CA TYR A 206 1.50 -0.89 9.55
C TYR A 206 0.76 -0.64 8.26
N ALA A 207 0.72 0.63 7.82
CA ALA A 207 0.22 1.02 6.51
C ALA A 207 1.24 1.92 5.80
N THR A 208 1.31 1.80 4.47
CA THR A 208 2.11 2.70 3.63
C THR A 208 1.49 2.85 2.24
N THR A 209 1.77 3.98 1.61
CA THR A 209 1.46 4.21 0.20
C THR A 209 2.75 4.41 -0.58
N PHE A 210 2.91 3.68 -1.66
CA PHE A 210 4.01 3.84 -2.60
C PHE A 210 3.52 4.61 -3.83
N GLU A 211 4.01 5.83 -3.98
CA GLU A 211 3.67 6.72 -5.09
C GLU A 211 4.67 6.55 -6.22
N LEU A 212 4.18 6.42 -7.44
CA LEU A 212 5.05 6.35 -8.60
C LEU A 212 4.35 6.86 -9.87
N ALA A 213 5.13 7.50 -10.75
CA ALA A 213 4.68 7.93 -12.06
C ALA A 213 5.42 7.18 -13.17
N LEU A 214 4.67 6.69 -14.16
CA LEU A 214 5.20 6.15 -15.40
C LEU A 214 5.24 7.27 -16.45
N THR A 215 6.39 7.44 -17.09
CA THR A 215 6.52 8.30 -18.28
C THR A 215 5.94 7.58 -19.48
N THR A 216 5.03 8.25 -20.20
CA THR A 216 4.36 7.73 -21.41
C THR A 216 4.70 8.63 -22.61
#